data_029c9abbd5da91d30e2fda30f3f2e8b2
#
_entry.id   029c9abbd5da91d30e2fda30f3f2e8b2
#
_cell.length_a   1.000
_cell.length_b   1.000
_cell.length_c   1.000
_cell.angle_alpha   90.00
_cell.angle_beta   90.00
_cell.angle_gamma   90.00
#
_symmetry.space_group_name_H-M   'P 1'
#
loop_
_entity.id
_entity.type
_entity.pdbx_description
1 polymer ?
#
loop_
_entity_poly.entity_id
_entity_poly.type
_entity_poly.pdbx_seq_one_letter_code
_entity_poly.pdbx_strand_id
1 'polypeptide(L)'
;MANVIVVGTQWGDEGKGKVVDLYAENADVIARFQGGNNAGHTLVVKGVQTILHLIPSGILHDQKTCVIGNGVVVDPQVLLAEIDELNSRGLFPANTKLYVSEKAHLIMPYHKRLDLAREGKRGGGKIGTTGRGIGPAYEDKVARTGIRVGDLFDGDAFREKLVRNLEEKNFLLTKYFGEEPVDPEAVFTEYRAYGERLREYAADASLILSREQRRGKKILFEGAQGCHLDIDHGTYPFVTSSNTVAANAFAGTGVGPAAAAFAVIGICKAYTTRVGGGPFVTELHDETGRRLQEVGKEFGATTGRPRRCGWLDMVLVRHAVRVSGVTGIALTKLDVLTGLDKIRICVGYDTPGGERISLAVPADLKLLAGCTPVYEE
;
A
#
# COMPACT_ATOMS: atom_id res chain seq x y z
N MET A 1 -11.29 18.06 -16.26
CA MET A 1 -10.34 16.92 -16.22
C MET A 1 -11.02 15.79 -15.44
N ALA A 2 -10.84 14.54 -15.86
CA ALA A 2 -11.38 13.38 -15.11
C ALA A 2 -10.70 13.24 -13.74
N ASN A 3 -11.36 12.58 -12.79
CA ASN A 3 -10.71 12.08 -11.59
C ASN A 3 -9.65 11.03 -11.96
N VAL A 4 -8.57 10.93 -11.19
CA VAL A 4 -7.45 10.04 -11.51
C VAL A 4 -7.27 9.02 -10.40
N ILE A 5 -7.10 7.75 -10.77
CA ILE A 5 -6.73 6.67 -9.87
C ILE A 5 -5.31 6.22 -10.25
N VAL A 6 -4.37 6.28 -9.30
CA VAL A 6 -2.98 5.85 -9.51
C VAL A 6 -2.75 4.52 -8.81
N VAL A 7 -2.34 3.50 -9.58
CA VAL A 7 -2.04 2.15 -9.08
C VAL A 7 -0.68 1.66 -9.59
N GLY A 8 -0.04 0.75 -8.86
CA GLY A 8 1.16 0.05 -9.33
C GLY A 8 0.79 -1.15 -10.19
N THR A 9 1.53 -1.40 -11.26
CA THR A 9 1.29 -2.52 -12.19
C THR A 9 2.15 -3.75 -11.90
N GLN A 10 3.05 -3.68 -10.93
CA GLN A 10 4.02 -4.73 -10.59
C GLN A 10 3.86 -5.15 -9.11
N TRP A 11 4.96 -5.43 -8.40
CA TRP A 11 4.97 -5.77 -6.97
C TRP A 11 5.25 -4.59 -6.03
N GLY A 12 4.81 -3.38 -6.38
CA GLY A 12 5.11 -2.17 -5.63
C GLY A 12 6.47 -1.56 -6.00
N ASP A 13 6.82 -0.46 -5.35
CA ASP A 13 8.09 0.26 -5.56
C ASP A 13 8.31 0.78 -7.00
N GLU A 14 7.23 0.93 -7.78
CA GLU A 14 7.27 1.45 -9.15
C GLU A 14 7.56 2.98 -9.21
N GLY A 15 7.63 3.65 -8.07
CA GLY A 15 7.81 5.11 -8.01
C GLY A 15 6.50 5.89 -8.01
N LYS A 16 5.40 5.28 -7.52
CA LYS A 16 4.08 5.93 -7.43
C LYS A 16 4.10 7.29 -6.76
N GLY A 17 4.81 7.43 -5.62
CA GLY A 17 4.85 8.68 -4.87
C GLY A 17 5.27 9.87 -5.73
N LYS A 18 6.29 9.72 -6.58
CA LYS A 18 6.75 10.78 -7.49
C LYS A 18 5.70 11.18 -8.52
N VAL A 19 4.97 10.19 -9.07
CA VAL A 19 3.92 10.44 -10.06
C VAL A 19 2.69 11.05 -9.38
N VAL A 20 2.31 10.56 -8.19
CA VAL A 20 1.22 11.13 -7.38
C VAL A 20 1.51 12.58 -7.04
N ASP A 21 2.74 12.92 -6.63
CA ASP A 21 3.16 14.29 -6.33
C ASP A 21 2.97 15.22 -7.54
N LEU A 22 3.40 14.78 -8.73
CA LEU A 22 3.20 15.52 -9.98
C LEU A 22 1.71 15.75 -10.30
N TYR A 23 0.87 14.73 -10.12
CA TYR A 23 -0.58 14.86 -10.33
C TYR A 23 -1.26 15.70 -9.24
N ALA A 24 -0.72 15.69 -8.00
CA ALA A 24 -1.25 16.44 -6.87
C ALA A 24 -1.22 17.96 -7.11
N GLU A 25 -0.28 18.47 -7.90
CA GLU A 25 -0.26 19.88 -8.30
C GLU A 25 -1.61 20.32 -8.91
N ASN A 26 -2.21 19.47 -9.75
CA ASN A 26 -3.43 19.75 -10.51
C ASN A 26 -4.70 19.12 -9.91
N ALA A 27 -4.60 18.40 -8.80
CA ALA A 27 -5.73 17.86 -8.06
C ALA A 27 -6.12 18.79 -6.91
N ASP A 28 -7.40 18.83 -6.57
CA ASP A 28 -7.91 19.57 -5.40
C ASP A 28 -7.94 18.69 -4.15
N VAL A 29 -8.20 17.40 -4.35
CA VAL A 29 -8.35 16.40 -3.28
C VAL A 29 -7.45 15.20 -3.57
N ILE A 30 -6.73 14.74 -2.56
CA ILE A 30 -5.91 13.53 -2.65
C ILE A 30 -6.40 12.51 -1.62
N ALA A 31 -6.84 11.33 -2.07
CA ALA A 31 -7.45 10.31 -1.23
C ALA A 31 -6.70 8.99 -1.28
N ARG A 32 -6.20 8.52 -0.14
CA ARG A 32 -5.68 7.16 0.02
C ARG A 32 -6.82 6.20 0.32
N PHE A 33 -6.83 5.06 -0.36
CA PHE A 33 -7.97 4.15 -0.31
C PHE A 33 -7.65 2.76 0.26
N GLN A 34 -6.37 2.39 0.47
CA GLN A 34 -5.98 1.08 0.99
C GLN A 34 -4.55 1.07 1.56
N GLY A 35 -4.15 -0.08 2.15
CA GLY A 35 -2.86 -0.26 2.78
C GLY A 35 -2.83 0.32 4.18
N GLY A 36 -1.66 0.65 4.64
CA GLY A 36 -1.40 1.25 5.95
C GLY A 36 0.00 1.87 5.97
N ASN A 37 0.62 1.90 7.13
CA ASN A 37 1.97 2.43 7.31
C ASN A 37 3.09 1.50 6.75
N ASN A 38 2.73 0.41 6.05
CA ASN A 38 3.67 -0.40 5.28
C ASN A 38 4.07 0.24 3.93
N ALA A 39 3.35 1.25 3.47
CA ALA A 39 3.78 2.08 2.35
C ALA A 39 4.90 3.05 2.79
N GLY A 40 5.73 3.49 1.85
CA GLY A 40 6.71 4.55 2.04
C GLY A 40 6.81 5.35 0.75
N HIS A 41 6.15 6.51 0.70
CA HIS A 41 6.20 7.41 -0.45
C HIS A 41 7.27 8.47 -0.20
N THR A 42 8.39 8.34 -0.89
CA THR A 42 9.47 9.34 -0.83
C THR A 42 9.15 10.48 -1.80
N LEU A 43 9.04 11.66 -1.26
CA LEU A 43 8.77 12.91 -1.99
C LEU A 43 9.94 13.86 -1.83
N VAL A 44 10.17 14.72 -2.82
CA VAL A 44 11.14 15.80 -2.74
C VAL A 44 10.44 17.10 -3.13
N VAL A 45 10.10 17.89 -2.12
CA VAL A 45 9.44 19.19 -2.32
C VAL A 45 10.42 20.30 -1.92
N LYS A 46 10.67 21.23 -2.83
CA LYS A 46 11.63 22.35 -2.64
C LYS A 46 13.01 21.89 -2.16
N GLY A 47 13.47 20.74 -2.67
CA GLY A 47 14.79 20.16 -2.31
C GLY A 47 14.82 19.40 -0.98
N VAL A 48 13.71 19.33 -0.25
CA VAL A 48 13.59 18.61 1.03
C VAL A 48 12.96 17.25 0.80
N GLN A 49 13.69 16.19 1.14
CA GLN A 49 13.17 14.83 1.09
C GLN A 49 12.30 14.55 2.32
N THR A 50 11.11 13.99 2.06
CA THR A 50 10.14 13.58 3.08
C THR A 50 9.60 12.20 2.72
N ILE A 51 9.46 11.30 3.69
CA ILE A 51 8.88 9.97 3.50
C ILE A 51 7.55 9.94 4.24
N LEU A 52 6.45 9.74 3.48
CA LEU A 52 5.11 9.61 4.04
C LEU A 52 4.68 8.13 4.04
N HIS A 53 4.10 7.69 5.15
CA HIS A 53 3.61 6.32 5.31
C HIS A 53 2.08 6.22 5.25
N LEU A 54 1.36 7.12 5.94
CA LEU A 54 -0.11 7.14 6.02
C LEU A 54 -0.71 8.36 5.33
N ILE A 55 -0.10 9.52 5.51
CA ILE A 55 -0.62 10.78 4.99
C ILE A 55 -0.54 10.79 3.46
N PRO A 56 -1.62 11.23 2.75
CA PRO A 56 -1.57 11.36 1.29
C PRO A 56 -0.48 12.33 0.83
N SER A 57 0.16 12.04 -0.30
CA SER A 57 1.30 12.80 -0.83
C SER A 57 1.00 14.28 -1.07
N GLY A 58 -0.26 14.62 -1.35
CA GLY A 58 -0.70 15.99 -1.56
C GLY A 58 -0.61 16.91 -0.34
N ILE A 59 -0.32 16.40 0.85
CA ILE A 59 -0.25 17.19 2.09
C ILE A 59 0.81 18.31 2.03
N LEU A 60 1.84 18.11 1.21
CA LEU A 60 2.95 19.06 1.06
C LEU A 60 2.61 20.25 0.14
N HIS A 61 1.47 20.22 -0.54
CA HIS A 61 0.99 21.28 -1.42
C HIS A 61 -0.06 22.14 -0.73
N ASP A 62 -0.05 23.44 -1.02
CA ASP A 62 -1.02 24.39 -0.45
C ASP A 62 -2.43 24.20 -1.03
N GLN A 63 -3.45 24.55 -0.25
CA GLN A 63 -4.87 24.53 -0.63
C GLN A 63 -5.41 23.16 -1.05
N LYS A 64 -4.83 22.06 -0.54
CA LYS A 64 -5.32 20.70 -0.83
C LYS A 64 -6.23 20.18 0.28
N THR A 65 -7.06 19.21 -0.10
CA THR A 65 -7.79 18.37 0.85
C THR A 65 -7.23 16.96 0.76
N CYS A 66 -6.62 16.49 1.83
CA CYS A 66 -6.07 15.14 1.94
C CYS A 66 -7.01 14.26 2.75
N VAL A 67 -7.31 13.07 2.25
CA VAL A 67 -8.26 12.14 2.87
C VAL A 67 -7.65 10.76 3.04
N ILE A 68 -7.64 10.24 4.26
CA ILE A 68 -7.37 8.84 4.55
C ILE A 68 -8.71 8.11 4.58
N GLY A 69 -8.97 7.28 3.58
CA GLY A 69 -10.23 6.57 3.38
C GLY A 69 -10.43 5.39 4.34
N ASN A 70 -11.65 4.88 4.39
CA ASN A 70 -12.05 3.75 5.24
C ASN A 70 -11.38 2.41 4.87
N GLY A 71 -10.78 2.33 3.68
CA GLY A 71 -10.03 1.16 3.25
C GLY A 71 -8.62 1.07 3.83
N VAL A 72 -8.08 2.16 4.37
CA VAL A 72 -6.76 2.20 5.01
C VAL A 72 -6.85 1.63 6.43
N VAL A 73 -5.83 0.89 6.88
CA VAL A 73 -5.63 0.56 8.29
C VAL A 73 -4.65 1.56 8.90
N VAL A 74 -5.06 2.21 9.97
CA VAL A 74 -4.38 3.37 10.56
C VAL A 74 -3.66 2.97 11.84
N ASP A 75 -2.36 3.18 11.86
CA ASP A 75 -1.58 3.19 13.10
C ASP A 75 -1.62 4.62 13.67
N PRO A 76 -2.34 4.87 14.78
CA PRO A 76 -2.54 6.21 15.29
C PRO A 76 -1.23 6.86 15.77
N GLN A 77 -0.33 6.07 16.35
CA GLN A 77 0.99 6.55 16.76
C GLN A 77 1.80 7.06 15.57
N VAL A 78 1.84 6.27 14.49
CA VAL A 78 2.57 6.64 13.27
C VAL A 78 1.96 7.86 12.60
N LEU A 79 0.62 7.90 12.49
CA LEU A 79 -0.07 9.04 11.87
C LEU A 79 0.18 10.35 12.61
N LEU A 80 0.05 10.32 13.95
CA LEU A 80 0.28 11.51 14.77
C LEU A 80 1.74 11.96 14.73
N ALA A 81 2.69 11.02 14.72
CA ALA A 81 4.11 11.32 14.55
C ALA A 81 4.42 11.98 13.20
N GLU A 82 3.79 11.48 12.09
CA GLU A 82 3.93 12.11 10.76
C GLU A 82 3.36 13.54 10.77
N ILE A 83 2.20 13.78 11.40
CA ILE A 83 1.61 15.12 11.53
C ILE A 83 2.55 16.05 12.31
N ASP A 84 3.08 15.59 13.44
CA ASP A 84 3.98 16.36 14.29
C ASP A 84 5.27 16.71 13.54
N GLU A 85 5.85 15.76 12.80
CA GLU A 85 7.05 15.99 11.99
C GLU A 85 6.78 17.02 10.88
N LEU A 86 5.68 16.90 10.15
CA LEU A 86 5.34 17.86 9.09
C LEU A 86 5.13 19.27 9.65
N ASN A 87 4.46 19.40 10.79
CA ASN A 87 4.25 20.68 11.46
C ASN A 87 5.59 21.29 11.94
N SER A 88 6.43 20.50 12.59
CA SER A 88 7.72 20.97 13.12
C SER A 88 8.67 21.47 12.02
N ARG A 89 8.55 20.88 10.81
CA ARG A 89 9.33 21.26 9.62
C ARG A 89 8.67 22.35 8.77
N GLY A 90 7.48 22.84 9.15
CA GLY A 90 6.73 23.82 8.37
C GLY A 90 6.27 23.27 6.99
N LEU A 91 6.10 21.96 6.88
CA LEU A 91 5.73 21.26 5.63
C LEU A 91 4.23 20.94 5.55
N PHE A 92 3.46 21.26 6.58
CA PHE A 92 2.00 21.17 6.55
C PHE A 92 1.42 22.56 6.36
N PRO A 93 0.99 22.96 5.12
CA PRO A 93 0.51 24.30 4.85
C PRO A 93 -0.80 24.58 5.59
N ALA A 94 -0.94 25.79 6.12
CA ALA A 94 -2.11 26.20 6.93
C ALA A 94 -3.47 26.10 6.18
N ASN A 95 -3.46 26.21 4.84
CA ASN A 95 -4.66 26.12 4.02
C ASN A 95 -4.95 24.70 3.51
N THR A 96 -4.10 23.72 3.84
CA THR A 96 -4.28 22.32 3.49
C THR A 96 -4.99 21.58 4.63
N LYS A 97 -5.94 20.73 4.28
CA LYS A 97 -6.77 19.99 5.24
C LYS A 97 -6.42 18.50 5.19
N LEU A 98 -6.37 17.87 6.35
CA LEU A 98 -6.28 16.43 6.50
C LEU A 98 -7.56 15.91 7.15
N TYR A 99 -8.13 14.86 6.54
CA TYR A 99 -9.25 14.11 7.11
C TYR A 99 -8.94 12.62 7.17
N VAL A 100 -9.36 12.01 8.26
CA VAL A 100 -9.23 10.57 8.51
C VAL A 100 -10.64 9.99 8.65
N SER A 101 -10.94 8.95 7.89
CA SER A 101 -12.25 8.31 7.98
C SER A 101 -12.50 7.75 9.39
N GLU A 102 -13.59 8.13 10.02
CA GLU A 102 -14.05 7.51 11.27
C GLU A 102 -14.26 6.00 11.15
N LYS A 103 -14.49 5.52 9.91
CA LYS A 103 -14.71 4.10 9.59
C LYS A 103 -13.40 3.35 9.29
N ALA A 104 -12.24 4.03 9.25
CA ALA A 104 -10.94 3.38 9.08
C ALA A 104 -10.61 2.54 10.32
N HIS A 105 -10.06 1.33 10.08
CA HIS A 105 -9.68 0.43 11.17
C HIS A 105 -8.32 0.79 11.74
N LEU A 106 -8.16 0.60 13.04
CA LEU A 106 -6.93 0.85 13.76
C LEU A 106 -6.00 -0.36 13.75
N ILE A 107 -4.71 -0.10 13.62
CA ILE A 107 -3.68 -1.07 13.96
C ILE A 107 -3.45 -0.97 15.48
N MET A 108 -3.77 -2.05 16.19
CA MET A 108 -3.60 -2.16 17.62
C MET A 108 -2.23 -2.81 17.97
N PRO A 109 -1.70 -2.65 19.20
CA PRO A 109 -0.43 -3.26 19.59
C PRO A 109 -0.40 -4.77 19.42
N TYR A 110 -1.49 -5.46 19.71
CA TYR A 110 -1.61 -6.91 19.52
C TYR A 110 -1.51 -7.33 18.04
N HIS A 111 -1.91 -6.48 17.08
CA HIS A 111 -1.71 -6.76 15.66
C HIS A 111 -0.23 -6.82 15.30
N LYS A 112 0.58 -5.87 15.78
CA LYS A 112 2.04 -5.84 15.54
C LYS A 112 2.70 -7.08 16.14
N ARG A 113 2.33 -7.46 17.36
CA ARG A 113 2.86 -8.65 18.02
C ARG A 113 2.49 -9.95 17.33
N LEU A 114 1.21 -10.10 16.93
CA LEU A 114 0.76 -11.27 16.18
C LEU A 114 1.45 -11.38 14.81
N ASP A 115 1.67 -10.27 14.11
CA ASP A 115 2.37 -10.26 12.82
C ASP A 115 3.80 -10.80 12.97
N LEU A 116 4.54 -10.28 13.96
CA LEU A 116 5.91 -10.73 14.27
C LEU A 116 5.95 -12.19 14.73
N ALA A 117 5.06 -12.61 15.64
CA ALA A 117 5.01 -13.97 16.15
C ALA A 117 4.66 -14.99 15.06
N ARG A 118 3.70 -14.68 14.19
CA ARG A 118 3.33 -15.51 13.03
C ARG A 118 4.50 -15.67 12.06
N GLU A 119 5.14 -14.57 11.72
CA GLU A 119 6.27 -14.58 10.78
C GLU A 119 7.48 -15.32 11.38
N GLY A 120 7.73 -15.16 12.69
CA GLY A 120 8.76 -15.91 13.41
C GLY A 120 8.53 -17.42 13.38
N LYS A 121 7.28 -17.87 13.58
CA LYS A 121 6.92 -19.30 13.63
C LYS A 121 6.95 -19.99 12.26
N ARG A 122 6.84 -19.24 11.16
CA ARG A 122 6.85 -19.81 9.78
C ARG A 122 8.19 -20.36 9.33
N GLY A 123 9.30 -20.04 10.00
CA GLY A 123 10.63 -20.54 9.62
C GLY A 123 10.99 -20.20 8.17
N GLY A 124 11.23 -21.25 7.34
CA GLY A 124 11.52 -21.09 5.92
C GLY A 124 10.33 -20.68 5.03
N GLY A 125 9.12 -20.73 5.55
CA GLY A 125 7.87 -20.33 4.85
C GLY A 125 7.47 -18.87 5.05
N LYS A 126 8.41 -18.00 5.43
CA LYS A 126 8.13 -16.57 5.67
C LYS A 126 7.55 -15.89 4.43
N ILE A 127 6.51 -15.08 4.63
CA ILE A 127 5.93 -14.21 3.59
C ILE A 127 6.85 -13.00 3.35
N GLY A 128 7.56 -12.56 4.38
CA GLY A 128 8.38 -11.36 4.38
C GLY A 128 7.59 -10.11 4.76
N THR A 129 6.67 -10.23 5.74
CA THR A 129 5.87 -9.11 6.23
C THR A 129 6.74 -7.97 6.77
N THR A 130 6.13 -6.80 6.94
CA THR A 130 6.83 -5.64 7.51
C THR A 130 6.82 -5.63 9.05
N GLY A 131 6.13 -6.58 9.69
CA GLY A 131 5.95 -6.63 11.15
C GLY A 131 5.11 -5.49 11.72
N ARG A 132 4.36 -4.76 10.88
CA ARG A 132 3.60 -3.56 11.26
C ARG A 132 2.15 -3.85 11.61
N GLY A 133 1.75 -5.12 11.64
CA GLY A 133 0.39 -5.53 12.02
C GLY A 133 -0.66 -5.31 10.94
N ILE A 134 -0.27 -5.07 9.70
CA ILE A 134 -1.20 -4.80 8.59
C ILE A 134 -2.14 -5.98 8.35
N GLY A 135 -1.58 -7.19 8.20
CA GLY A 135 -2.36 -8.42 7.98
C GLY A 135 -3.36 -8.68 9.10
N PRO A 136 -2.94 -8.76 10.36
CA PRO A 136 -3.84 -8.94 11.49
C PRO A 136 -4.92 -7.85 11.63
N ALA A 137 -4.64 -6.59 11.27
CA ALA A 137 -5.65 -5.53 11.29
C ALA A 137 -6.73 -5.72 10.20
N TYR A 138 -6.35 -6.16 9.00
CA TYR A 138 -7.32 -6.52 7.95
C TYR A 138 -8.08 -7.81 8.31
N GLU A 139 -7.44 -8.79 8.96
CA GLU A 139 -8.10 -9.99 9.49
C GLU A 139 -9.23 -9.60 10.45
N ASP A 140 -8.96 -8.76 11.45
CA ASP A 140 -9.97 -8.28 12.38
C ASP A 140 -11.08 -7.47 11.70
N LYS A 141 -10.75 -6.67 10.68
CA LYS A 141 -11.73 -5.94 9.87
C LYS A 141 -12.72 -6.90 9.20
N VAL A 142 -12.23 -7.97 8.56
CA VAL A 142 -13.06 -8.95 7.84
C VAL A 142 -13.82 -9.85 8.83
N ALA A 143 -13.21 -10.19 9.99
CA ALA A 143 -13.84 -10.90 11.10
C ALA A 143 -14.91 -10.06 11.82
N ARG A 144 -15.00 -8.76 11.56
CA ARG A 144 -15.94 -7.81 12.19
C ARG A 144 -15.66 -7.58 13.68
N THR A 145 -14.44 -7.80 14.11
CA THR A 145 -13.93 -7.52 15.45
C THR A 145 -13.06 -6.27 15.53
N GLY A 146 -12.69 -5.71 14.37
CA GLY A 146 -11.78 -4.57 14.26
C GLY A 146 -12.31 -3.32 14.97
N ILE A 147 -11.40 -2.58 15.58
CA ILE A 147 -11.64 -1.29 16.22
C ILE A 147 -11.40 -0.19 15.19
N ARG A 148 -12.31 0.78 15.10
CA ARG A 148 -12.27 1.91 14.15
C ARG A 148 -11.82 3.19 14.83
N VAL A 149 -11.40 4.17 14.03
CA VAL A 149 -11.04 5.51 14.52
C VAL A 149 -12.19 6.12 15.33
N GLY A 150 -13.43 6.04 14.85
CA GLY A 150 -14.61 6.58 15.55
C GLY A 150 -14.88 5.93 16.92
N ASP A 151 -14.48 4.67 17.11
CA ASP A 151 -14.66 3.96 18.39
C ASP A 151 -13.85 4.61 19.53
N LEU A 152 -12.73 5.27 19.21
CA LEU A 152 -11.91 5.95 20.22
C LEU A 152 -12.63 7.14 20.88
N PHE A 153 -13.70 7.62 20.30
CA PHE A 153 -14.43 8.78 20.80
C PHE A 153 -15.46 8.45 21.87
N ASP A 154 -15.82 7.15 21.97
CA ASP A 154 -16.65 6.60 23.04
C ASP A 154 -15.78 5.66 23.90
N GLY A 155 -15.44 6.13 25.12
CA GLY A 155 -14.51 5.38 26.00
C GLY A 155 -15.05 4.04 26.46
N ASP A 156 -16.35 3.94 26.74
CA ASP A 156 -16.96 2.71 27.24
C ASP A 156 -17.06 1.67 26.11
N ALA A 157 -17.55 2.08 24.94
CA ALA A 157 -17.62 1.21 23.76
C ALA A 157 -16.23 0.76 23.30
N PHE A 158 -15.22 1.63 23.36
CA PHE A 158 -13.84 1.27 23.03
C PHE A 158 -13.28 0.24 24.02
N ARG A 159 -13.46 0.46 25.34
CA ARG A 159 -12.98 -0.45 26.38
C ARG A 159 -13.59 -1.84 26.22
N GLU A 160 -14.91 -1.93 26.01
CA GLU A 160 -15.60 -3.21 25.81
C GLU A 160 -15.03 -3.98 24.62
N LYS A 161 -14.88 -3.32 23.46
CA LYS A 161 -14.29 -3.94 22.26
C LYS A 161 -12.85 -4.39 22.49
N LEU A 162 -12.04 -3.55 23.14
CA LEU A 162 -10.63 -3.84 23.40
C LEU A 162 -10.46 -5.05 24.31
N VAL A 163 -11.17 -5.12 25.43
CA VAL A 163 -11.11 -6.23 26.39
C VAL A 163 -11.52 -7.53 25.69
N ARG A 164 -12.66 -7.54 25.01
CA ARG A 164 -13.13 -8.71 24.26
C ARG A 164 -12.11 -9.20 23.22
N ASN A 165 -11.50 -8.29 22.45
CA ASN A 165 -10.49 -8.68 21.47
C ASN A 165 -9.23 -9.23 22.15
N LEU A 166 -8.80 -8.63 23.25
CA LEU A 166 -7.61 -9.06 23.97
C LEU A 166 -7.74 -10.42 24.65
N GLU A 167 -8.94 -10.87 25.00
CA GLU A 167 -9.17 -12.24 25.48
C GLU A 167 -8.64 -13.27 24.47
N GLU A 168 -9.09 -13.17 23.20
CA GLU A 168 -8.65 -14.07 22.15
C GLU A 168 -7.16 -13.85 21.77
N LYS A 169 -6.77 -12.59 21.57
CA LYS A 169 -5.41 -12.28 21.09
C LYS A 169 -4.34 -12.62 22.13
N ASN A 170 -4.60 -12.38 23.41
CA ASN A 170 -3.70 -12.77 24.49
C ASN A 170 -3.64 -14.30 24.67
N PHE A 171 -4.75 -15.02 24.47
CA PHE A 171 -4.71 -16.48 24.43
C PHE A 171 -3.77 -16.98 23.33
N LEU A 172 -3.89 -16.43 22.11
CA LEU A 172 -3.00 -16.80 20.99
C LEU A 172 -1.54 -16.44 21.31
N LEU A 173 -1.28 -15.24 21.79
CA LEU A 173 0.08 -14.78 22.12
C LEU A 173 0.70 -15.70 23.18
N THR A 174 0.03 -15.94 24.29
CA THR A 174 0.60 -16.70 25.42
C THR A 174 0.62 -18.21 25.19
N LYS A 175 -0.50 -18.80 24.75
CA LYS A 175 -0.63 -20.26 24.67
C LYS A 175 -0.11 -20.86 23.36
N TYR A 176 -0.19 -20.13 22.27
CA TYR A 176 0.22 -20.65 20.95
C TYR A 176 1.61 -20.17 20.53
N PHE A 177 1.93 -18.89 20.81
CA PHE A 177 3.20 -18.30 20.40
C PHE A 177 4.25 -18.26 21.53
N GLY A 178 3.86 -18.36 22.80
CA GLY A 178 4.77 -18.28 23.95
C GLY A 178 5.25 -16.85 24.22
N GLU A 179 4.47 -15.85 23.80
CA GLU A 179 4.73 -14.43 23.97
C GLU A 179 4.05 -13.90 25.24
N GLU A 180 4.50 -12.76 25.75
CA GLU A 180 3.83 -12.07 26.85
C GLU A 180 2.45 -11.53 26.41
N PRO A 181 1.47 -11.43 27.34
CA PRO A 181 0.19 -10.81 27.03
C PRO A 181 0.32 -9.30 26.79
N VAL A 182 -0.68 -8.72 26.13
CA VAL A 182 -0.85 -7.27 26.00
C VAL A 182 -1.74 -6.77 27.13
N ASP A 183 -1.31 -5.74 27.85
CA ASP A 183 -2.07 -5.14 28.95
C ASP A 183 -3.21 -4.27 28.41
N PRO A 184 -4.50 -4.62 28.73
CA PRO A 184 -5.64 -3.84 28.26
C PRO A 184 -5.67 -2.39 28.76
N GLU A 185 -5.28 -2.14 30.01
CA GLU A 185 -5.35 -0.80 30.59
C GLU A 185 -4.28 0.15 30.01
N ALA A 186 -3.08 -0.38 29.79
CA ALA A 186 -2.04 0.39 29.09
C ALA A 186 -2.48 0.79 27.68
N VAL A 187 -3.02 -0.17 26.91
CA VAL A 187 -3.53 0.10 25.56
C VAL A 187 -4.72 1.05 25.57
N PHE A 188 -5.66 0.87 26.51
CA PHE A 188 -6.81 1.77 26.64
C PHE A 188 -6.36 3.22 26.87
N THR A 189 -5.47 3.43 27.83
CA THR A 189 -4.98 4.76 28.21
C THR A 189 -4.27 5.43 27.03
N GLU A 190 -3.37 4.71 26.36
CA GLU A 190 -2.62 5.21 25.22
C GLU A 190 -3.54 5.57 24.04
N TYR A 191 -4.45 4.67 23.66
CA TYR A 191 -5.31 4.88 22.49
C TYR A 191 -6.41 5.92 22.74
N ARG A 192 -6.84 6.10 24.00
CA ARG A 192 -7.71 7.25 24.36
C ARG A 192 -6.99 8.58 24.10
N ALA A 193 -5.73 8.69 24.50
CA ALA A 193 -4.94 9.89 24.24
C ALA A 193 -4.78 10.15 22.73
N TYR A 194 -4.55 9.10 21.92
CA TYR A 194 -4.56 9.25 20.47
C TYR A 194 -5.94 9.67 19.94
N GLY A 195 -7.02 9.14 20.50
CA GLY A 195 -8.39 9.52 20.13
C GLY A 195 -8.67 11.00 20.31
N GLU A 196 -8.24 11.60 21.42
CA GLU A 196 -8.41 13.03 21.66
C GLU A 196 -7.70 13.89 20.60
N ARG A 197 -6.49 13.47 20.19
CA ARG A 197 -5.75 14.18 19.14
C ARG A 197 -6.32 13.94 17.74
N LEU A 198 -6.83 12.73 17.46
CA LEU A 198 -7.39 12.40 16.14
C LEU A 198 -8.77 13.00 15.91
N ARG A 199 -9.45 13.45 16.94
CA ARG A 199 -10.80 14.02 16.85
C ARG A 199 -10.91 15.18 15.88
N GLU A 200 -9.89 16.02 15.79
CA GLU A 200 -9.86 17.17 14.87
C GLU A 200 -9.74 16.77 13.39
N TYR A 201 -9.17 15.57 13.12
CA TYR A 201 -8.99 15.03 11.75
C TYR A 201 -10.11 14.09 11.34
N ALA A 202 -10.87 13.55 12.31
CA ALA A 202 -11.84 12.49 12.07
C ALA A 202 -13.10 13.02 11.37
N ALA A 203 -13.53 12.32 10.32
CA ALA A 203 -14.69 12.74 9.55
C ALA A 203 -15.33 11.57 8.75
N ASP A 204 -16.55 11.77 8.27
CA ASP A 204 -17.11 10.91 7.21
C ASP A 204 -16.43 11.23 5.88
N ALA A 205 -15.39 10.45 5.55
CA ALA A 205 -14.61 10.62 4.33
C ALA A 205 -15.48 10.52 3.07
N SER A 206 -16.47 9.64 3.04
CA SER A 206 -17.36 9.45 1.90
C SER A 206 -18.20 10.70 1.62
N LEU A 207 -18.69 11.33 2.69
CA LEU A 207 -19.47 12.56 2.59
C LEU A 207 -18.60 13.73 2.11
N ILE A 208 -17.38 13.87 2.62
CA ILE A 208 -16.42 14.90 2.19
C ILE A 208 -16.14 14.74 0.70
N LEU A 209 -15.72 13.54 0.27
CA LEU A 209 -15.38 13.28 -1.12
C LEU A 209 -16.57 13.50 -2.06
N SER A 210 -17.77 13.07 -1.66
CA SER A 210 -19.00 13.32 -2.41
C SER A 210 -19.33 14.81 -2.55
N ARG A 211 -19.11 15.61 -1.50
CA ARG A 211 -19.30 17.06 -1.53
C ARG A 211 -18.30 17.74 -2.46
N GLU A 212 -17.03 17.41 -2.36
CA GLU A 212 -15.99 17.97 -3.22
C GLU A 212 -16.21 17.60 -4.69
N GLN A 213 -16.61 16.37 -4.96
CA GLN A 213 -16.97 15.92 -6.33
C GLN A 213 -18.13 16.72 -6.91
N ARG A 214 -19.21 16.98 -6.11
CA ARG A 214 -20.34 17.81 -6.55
C ARG A 214 -19.97 19.28 -6.80
N ARG A 215 -18.91 19.76 -6.15
CA ARG A 215 -18.31 21.08 -6.39
C ARG A 215 -17.43 21.13 -7.63
N GLY A 216 -17.33 20.04 -8.38
CA GLY A 216 -16.48 19.96 -9.57
C GLY A 216 -15.00 19.83 -9.26
N LYS A 217 -14.63 19.53 -8.01
CA LYS A 217 -13.25 19.37 -7.58
C LYS A 217 -12.66 18.07 -8.14
N LYS A 218 -11.37 18.12 -8.49
CA LYS A 218 -10.62 16.99 -9.05
C LYS A 218 -10.06 16.14 -7.93
N ILE A 219 -10.40 14.85 -7.95
CA ILE A 219 -9.93 13.88 -6.95
C ILE A 219 -8.85 13.00 -7.56
N LEU A 220 -7.71 12.92 -6.87
CA LEU A 220 -6.64 11.98 -7.11
C LEU A 220 -6.70 10.87 -6.08
N PHE A 221 -6.93 9.63 -6.51
CA PHE A 221 -6.90 8.45 -5.65
C PHE A 221 -5.50 7.85 -5.67
N GLU A 222 -4.86 7.87 -4.51
CA GLU A 222 -3.49 7.42 -4.31
C GLU A 222 -3.48 5.97 -3.82
N GLY A 223 -3.06 5.05 -4.69
CA GLY A 223 -2.84 3.64 -4.35
C GLY A 223 -1.48 3.40 -3.71
N ALA A 224 -1.39 2.34 -2.92
CA ALA A 224 -0.16 1.83 -2.34
C ALA A 224 0.14 0.43 -2.85
N GLN A 225 1.36 -0.08 -2.68
CA GLN A 225 1.83 -1.38 -3.19
C GLN A 225 1.68 -1.49 -4.72
N GLY A 226 1.37 -2.67 -5.26
CA GLY A 226 1.17 -2.89 -6.68
C GLY A 226 0.23 -4.06 -6.93
N CYS A 227 -0.27 -4.22 -8.16
CA CYS A 227 -1.30 -5.17 -8.53
C CYS A 227 -0.96 -6.62 -8.16
N HIS A 228 0.31 -7.02 -8.29
CA HIS A 228 0.73 -8.38 -7.96
C HIS A 228 0.96 -8.63 -6.46
N LEU A 229 0.73 -7.60 -5.64
CA LEU A 229 0.57 -7.70 -4.19
C LEU A 229 -0.91 -7.65 -3.74
N ASP A 230 -1.87 -7.57 -4.66
CA ASP A 230 -3.30 -7.60 -4.35
C ASP A 230 -3.70 -8.93 -3.71
N ILE A 231 -4.58 -8.90 -2.69
CA ILE A 231 -4.98 -10.10 -1.95
C ILE A 231 -5.70 -11.11 -2.83
N ASP A 232 -6.46 -10.65 -3.84
CA ASP A 232 -7.28 -11.49 -4.72
C ASP A 232 -6.60 -11.77 -6.07
N HIS A 233 -5.87 -10.78 -6.61
CA HIS A 233 -5.31 -10.81 -7.96
C HIS A 233 -3.78 -10.98 -8.01
N GLY A 234 -3.12 -10.93 -6.85
CA GLY A 234 -1.68 -11.05 -6.74
C GLY A 234 -1.16 -12.49 -6.66
N THR A 235 0.14 -12.61 -6.42
CA THR A 235 0.84 -13.91 -6.30
C THR A 235 0.69 -14.48 -4.88
N TYR A 236 -0.55 -14.81 -4.49
CA TYR A 236 -0.89 -15.36 -3.18
C TYR A 236 -0.09 -16.62 -2.86
N PRO A 237 0.48 -16.82 -1.62
CA PRO A 237 0.27 -15.98 -0.42
C PRO A 237 1.27 -14.81 -0.26
N PHE A 238 2.15 -14.56 -1.23
CA PHE A 238 3.16 -13.51 -1.19
C PHE A 238 2.57 -12.16 -1.66
N VAL A 239 1.60 -11.68 -0.91
CA VAL A 239 0.77 -10.50 -1.20
C VAL A 239 0.61 -9.63 0.05
N THR A 240 0.07 -8.42 -0.12
CA THR A 240 -0.46 -7.62 1.00
C THR A 240 -1.88 -8.07 1.36
N SER A 241 -2.40 -7.63 2.48
CA SER A 241 -3.73 -8.03 2.95
C SER A 241 -4.86 -7.08 2.51
N SER A 242 -4.63 -6.30 1.46
CA SER A 242 -5.63 -5.38 0.90
C SER A 242 -5.73 -5.50 -0.61
N ASN A 243 -6.86 -5.05 -1.17
CA ASN A 243 -7.00 -4.91 -2.61
C ASN A 243 -6.27 -3.66 -3.10
N THR A 244 -5.29 -3.84 -3.98
CA THR A 244 -4.45 -2.79 -4.56
C THR A 244 -4.91 -2.35 -5.96
N VAL A 245 -5.88 -3.07 -6.54
CA VAL A 245 -6.46 -2.76 -7.85
C VAL A 245 -7.33 -1.50 -7.80
N ALA A 246 -7.48 -0.83 -8.95
CA ALA A 246 -8.15 0.47 -9.02
C ALA A 246 -9.61 0.45 -8.54
N ALA A 247 -10.33 -0.65 -8.72
CA ALA A 247 -11.71 -0.78 -8.25
C ALA A 247 -11.87 -0.56 -6.75
N ASN A 248 -10.85 -0.85 -5.96
CA ASN A 248 -10.89 -0.63 -4.51
C ASN A 248 -10.83 0.85 -4.10
N ALA A 249 -10.49 1.77 -5.01
CA ALA A 249 -10.60 3.20 -4.74
C ALA A 249 -12.03 3.60 -4.34
N PHE A 250 -13.03 2.97 -4.94
CA PHE A 250 -14.45 3.21 -4.65
C PHE A 250 -14.86 2.66 -3.28
N ALA A 251 -14.58 1.39 -3.01
CA ALA A 251 -14.91 0.77 -1.73
C ALA A 251 -14.09 1.37 -0.57
N GLY A 252 -12.81 1.66 -0.80
CA GLY A 252 -11.89 2.17 0.21
C GLY A 252 -12.10 3.64 0.57
N THR A 253 -12.89 4.38 -0.20
CA THR A 253 -13.22 5.80 0.07
C THR A 253 -14.70 6.07 0.21
N GLY A 254 -15.56 5.15 -0.25
CA GLY A 254 -17.01 5.33 -0.29
C GLY A 254 -17.50 6.24 -1.43
N VAL A 255 -16.66 6.50 -2.44
CA VAL A 255 -17.07 7.22 -3.66
C VAL A 255 -17.70 6.23 -4.63
N GLY A 256 -18.88 6.55 -5.17
CA GLY A 256 -19.54 5.71 -6.18
C GLY A 256 -18.90 5.86 -7.56
N PRO A 257 -18.78 4.78 -8.35
CA PRO A 257 -18.15 4.81 -9.68
C PRO A 257 -18.94 5.59 -10.73
N ALA A 258 -20.25 5.73 -10.56
CA ALA A 258 -21.14 6.33 -11.55
C ALA A 258 -21.11 7.86 -11.60
N ALA A 259 -20.43 8.52 -10.66
CA ALA A 259 -20.58 9.97 -10.46
C ALA A 259 -19.64 10.84 -11.33
N ALA A 260 -18.62 10.26 -12.00
CA ALA A 260 -17.70 11.01 -12.86
C ALA A 260 -16.88 10.08 -13.78
N ALA A 261 -16.23 10.66 -14.79
CA ALA A 261 -15.20 9.94 -15.55
C ALA A 261 -13.93 9.77 -14.71
N PHE A 262 -13.35 8.58 -14.75
CA PHE A 262 -12.10 8.24 -14.09
C PHE A 262 -11.05 7.83 -15.13
N ALA A 263 -9.84 8.38 -14.99
CA ALA A 263 -8.67 7.85 -15.66
C ALA A 263 -7.89 6.98 -14.67
N VAL A 264 -7.49 5.79 -15.09
CA VAL A 264 -6.66 4.89 -14.27
C VAL A 264 -5.23 4.90 -14.83
N ILE A 265 -4.30 5.43 -14.04
CA ILE A 265 -2.89 5.50 -14.42
C ILE A 265 -2.12 4.38 -13.71
N GLY A 266 -1.65 3.43 -14.52
CA GLY A 266 -0.76 2.36 -14.07
C GLY A 266 0.69 2.83 -14.01
N ILE A 267 1.32 2.76 -12.86
CA ILE A 267 2.75 3.07 -12.74
C ILE A 267 3.52 1.78 -12.98
N CYS A 268 4.38 1.82 -13.98
CA CYS A 268 5.21 0.71 -14.41
C CYS A 268 6.68 1.12 -14.34
N LYS A 269 7.51 0.36 -13.67
CA LYS A 269 8.97 0.51 -13.72
C LYS A 269 9.51 -0.15 -15.00
N ALA A 270 10.48 0.46 -15.65
CA ALA A 270 11.08 -0.04 -16.91
C ALA A 270 11.78 -1.41 -16.76
N TYR A 271 11.89 -1.91 -15.55
CA TYR A 271 12.30 -3.26 -15.17
C TYR A 271 11.44 -3.73 -14.00
N THR A 272 11.56 -4.99 -13.62
CA THR A 272 10.72 -5.53 -12.53
C THR A 272 11.52 -5.66 -11.24
N THR A 273 10.91 -5.31 -10.11
CA THR A 273 11.50 -5.54 -8.80
C THR A 273 10.52 -6.21 -7.86
N ARG A 274 11.03 -7.00 -6.92
CA ARG A 274 10.23 -7.67 -5.89
C ARG A 274 10.97 -7.68 -4.55
N VAL A 275 10.23 -7.41 -3.46
CA VAL A 275 10.70 -7.60 -2.09
C VAL A 275 10.08 -8.89 -1.53
N GLY A 276 10.85 -9.65 -0.76
CA GLY A 276 10.37 -10.87 -0.11
C GLY A 276 10.32 -12.11 -1.00
N GLY A 277 9.57 -13.10 -0.56
CA GLY A 277 9.47 -14.41 -1.19
C GLY A 277 8.58 -14.46 -2.43
N GLY A 278 8.45 -15.67 -2.97
CA GLY A 278 7.58 -16.00 -4.08
C GLY A 278 8.27 -16.00 -5.46
N PRO A 279 7.61 -16.58 -6.47
CA PRO A 279 8.14 -16.73 -7.82
C PRO A 279 8.36 -15.38 -8.51
N PHE A 280 9.44 -15.29 -9.29
CA PHE A 280 9.80 -14.14 -10.09
C PHE A 280 10.40 -14.61 -11.42
N VAL A 281 9.58 -14.80 -12.43
CA VAL A 281 9.96 -15.47 -13.69
C VAL A 281 11.09 -14.76 -14.43
N THR A 282 11.13 -13.43 -14.38
CA THR A 282 12.14 -12.62 -15.07
C THR A 282 13.32 -12.20 -14.17
N GLU A 283 13.46 -12.82 -12.98
CA GLU A 283 14.55 -12.51 -12.04
C GLU A 283 15.92 -12.73 -12.65
N LEU A 284 16.86 -11.82 -12.39
CA LEU A 284 18.24 -11.87 -12.87
C LEU A 284 19.20 -12.11 -11.70
N HIS A 285 20.03 -13.14 -11.82
CA HIS A 285 21.06 -13.49 -10.85
C HIS A 285 22.48 -13.17 -11.34
N ASP A 286 22.58 -12.48 -12.47
CA ASP A 286 23.81 -12.11 -13.18
C ASP A 286 24.26 -10.67 -12.87
N GLU A 287 25.25 -10.19 -13.63
CA GLU A 287 25.77 -8.83 -13.53
C GLU A 287 24.71 -7.77 -13.88
N THR A 288 23.82 -8.06 -14.83
CA THR A 288 22.71 -7.17 -15.20
C THR A 288 21.78 -6.96 -14.01
N GLY A 289 21.42 -8.04 -13.30
CA GLY A 289 20.58 -7.95 -12.09
C GLY A 289 21.24 -7.11 -10.99
N ARG A 290 22.54 -7.29 -10.76
CA ARG A 290 23.30 -6.46 -9.80
C ARG A 290 23.33 -5.00 -10.23
N ARG A 291 23.61 -4.72 -11.49
CA ARG A 291 23.60 -3.35 -12.04
C ARG A 291 22.24 -2.66 -11.85
N LEU A 292 21.12 -3.33 -12.17
CA LEU A 292 19.79 -2.80 -11.96
C LEU A 292 19.55 -2.46 -10.48
N GLN A 293 20.02 -3.30 -9.56
CA GLN A 293 19.89 -3.07 -8.12
C GLN A 293 20.70 -1.86 -7.64
N GLU A 294 21.96 -1.76 -8.06
CA GLU A 294 22.90 -0.72 -7.62
C GLU A 294 22.56 0.64 -8.23
N VAL A 295 22.47 0.73 -9.57
CA VAL A 295 22.14 1.98 -10.29
C VAL A 295 20.73 2.44 -9.98
N GLY A 296 19.78 1.50 -9.90
CA GLY A 296 18.41 1.76 -9.54
C GLY A 296 18.21 2.10 -8.05
N LYS A 297 19.24 1.91 -7.20
CA LYS A 297 19.15 2.03 -5.73
C LYS A 297 17.98 1.22 -5.17
N GLU A 298 17.89 -0.04 -5.60
CA GLU A 298 16.77 -0.91 -5.30
C GLU A 298 16.88 -1.51 -3.90
N PHE A 299 16.62 -0.65 -2.91
CA PHE A 299 16.52 -0.98 -1.49
C PHE A 299 15.21 -0.43 -0.93
N GLY A 300 14.61 -1.16 0.01
CA GLY A 300 13.36 -0.73 0.64
C GLY A 300 13.53 0.58 1.39
N ALA A 301 12.76 1.61 1.07
CA ALA A 301 12.85 2.93 1.70
C ALA A 301 12.70 2.89 3.23
N THR A 302 11.90 1.94 3.73
CA THR A 302 11.61 1.80 5.15
C THR A 302 12.44 0.70 5.84
N THR A 303 12.72 -0.40 5.13
CA THR A 303 13.37 -1.60 5.72
C THR A 303 14.83 -1.76 5.33
N GLY A 304 15.31 -0.99 4.35
CA GLY A 304 16.64 -1.16 3.78
C GLY A 304 16.88 -2.50 3.07
N ARG A 305 15.88 -3.38 2.99
CA ARG A 305 16.05 -4.71 2.35
C ARG A 305 16.35 -4.56 0.87
N PRO A 306 17.32 -5.33 0.33
CA PRO A 306 17.57 -5.35 -1.11
C PRO A 306 16.34 -5.89 -1.85
N ARG A 307 16.03 -5.28 -2.98
CA ARG A 307 15.00 -5.76 -3.90
C ARG A 307 15.64 -6.70 -4.91
N ARG A 308 14.97 -7.80 -5.20
CA ARG A 308 15.25 -8.69 -6.31
C ARG A 308 14.94 -7.95 -7.61
N CYS A 309 15.77 -8.05 -8.62
CA CYS A 309 15.62 -7.33 -9.88
C CYS A 309 15.52 -8.29 -11.07
N GLY A 310 14.77 -7.91 -12.07
CA GLY A 310 14.58 -8.68 -13.30
C GLY A 310 14.13 -7.81 -14.46
N TRP A 311 14.11 -8.36 -15.67
CA TRP A 311 13.62 -7.67 -16.85
C TRP A 311 12.14 -7.28 -16.72
N LEU A 312 11.71 -6.29 -17.49
CA LEU A 312 10.31 -5.88 -17.58
C LEU A 312 9.44 -7.06 -18.01
N ASP A 313 8.40 -7.33 -17.22
CA ASP A 313 7.51 -8.47 -17.42
C ASP A 313 6.13 -7.98 -17.90
N MET A 314 5.90 -8.10 -19.21
CA MET A 314 4.64 -7.66 -19.82
C MET A 314 3.47 -8.60 -19.55
N VAL A 315 3.71 -9.85 -19.12
CA VAL A 315 2.62 -10.73 -18.67
C VAL A 315 1.98 -10.16 -17.41
N LEU A 316 2.83 -9.73 -16.46
CA LEU A 316 2.39 -9.03 -15.25
C LEU A 316 1.68 -7.72 -15.57
N VAL A 317 2.26 -6.89 -16.44
CA VAL A 317 1.69 -5.58 -16.79
C VAL A 317 0.34 -5.73 -17.49
N ARG A 318 0.20 -6.65 -18.47
CA ARG A 318 -1.06 -6.93 -19.14
C ARG A 318 -2.15 -7.42 -18.18
N HIS A 319 -1.77 -8.27 -17.22
CA HIS A 319 -2.69 -8.69 -16.15
C HIS A 319 -3.17 -7.48 -15.33
N ALA A 320 -2.26 -6.63 -14.86
CA ALA A 320 -2.59 -5.44 -14.09
C ALA A 320 -3.47 -4.46 -14.86
N VAL A 321 -3.18 -4.24 -16.14
CA VAL A 321 -4.02 -3.41 -17.05
C VAL A 321 -5.45 -3.92 -17.09
N ARG A 322 -5.62 -5.24 -17.25
CA ARG A 322 -6.95 -5.87 -17.33
C ARG A 322 -7.74 -5.75 -16.04
N VAL A 323 -7.13 -6.13 -14.88
CA VAL A 323 -7.86 -6.19 -13.59
C VAL A 323 -8.08 -4.82 -12.96
N SER A 324 -7.28 -3.83 -13.31
CA SER A 324 -7.42 -2.45 -12.83
C SER A 324 -8.09 -1.52 -13.85
N GLY A 325 -8.34 -1.95 -15.09
CA GLY A 325 -8.88 -1.09 -16.12
C GLY A 325 -7.97 0.11 -16.44
N VAL A 326 -6.66 -0.11 -16.49
CA VAL A 326 -5.67 0.94 -16.73
C VAL A 326 -5.89 1.58 -18.09
N THR A 327 -6.02 2.91 -18.12
CA THR A 327 -6.23 3.71 -19.33
C THR A 327 -4.97 4.39 -19.85
N GLY A 328 -3.93 4.47 -19.02
CA GLY A 328 -2.62 5.02 -19.38
C GLY A 328 -1.52 4.47 -18.47
N ILE A 329 -0.32 4.35 -18.98
CA ILE A 329 0.86 3.89 -18.25
C ILE A 329 1.86 5.02 -18.10
N ALA A 330 2.32 5.26 -16.87
CA ALA A 330 3.48 6.10 -16.59
C ALA A 330 4.70 5.19 -16.36
N LEU A 331 5.64 5.22 -17.28
CA LEU A 331 6.88 4.46 -17.22
C LEU A 331 7.92 5.21 -16.39
N THR A 332 8.49 4.54 -15.39
CA THR A 332 9.49 5.12 -14.46
C THR A 332 10.82 4.41 -14.58
N LYS A 333 11.89 5.04 -14.07
CA LYS A 333 13.22 4.41 -13.95
C LYS A 333 13.85 3.99 -15.30
N LEU A 334 13.45 4.59 -16.40
CA LEU A 334 14.02 4.32 -17.73
C LEU A 334 15.51 4.70 -17.79
N ASP A 335 15.90 5.73 -17.06
CA ASP A 335 17.28 6.21 -16.88
C ASP A 335 18.22 5.12 -16.35
N VAL A 336 17.75 4.18 -15.56
CA VAL A 336 18.54 3.06 -14.99
C VAL A 336 19.03 2.10 -16.08
N LEU A 337 18.32 2.01 -17.20
CA LEU A 337 18.67 1.14 -18.32
C LEU A 337 19.73 1.74 -19.24
N THR A 338 20.10 3.03 -19.06
CA THR A 338 21.11 3.71 -19.88
C THR A 338 22.46 3.00 -19.80
N GLY A 339 23.05 2.72 -20.96
CA GLY A 339 24.35 2.05 -21.07
C GLY A 339 24.30 0.53 -20.99
N LEU A 340 23.10 -0.08 -21.08
CA LEU A 340 22.96 -1.48 -21.39
C LEU A 340 23.00 -1.68 -22.92
N ASP A 341 23.76 -2.66 -23.38
CA ASP A 341 23.87 -2.97 -24.80
C ASP A 341 22.55 -3.49 -25.39
N LYS A 342 21.80 -4.26 -24.56
CA LYS A 342 20.50 -4.82 -24.92
C LYS A 342 19.53 -4.71 -23.77
N ILE A 343 18.27 -4.47 -24.10
CA ILE A 343 17.13 -4.45 -23.17
C ILE A 343 16.21 -5.59 -23.57
N ARG A 344 15.83 -6.41 -22.61
CA ARG A 344 14.90 -7.53 -22.82
C ARG A 344 13.56 -7.25 -22.18
N ILE A 345 12.50 -7.57 -22.91
CA ILE A 345 11.13 -7.45 -22.43
C ILE A 345 10.49 -8.82 -22.47
N CYS A 346 10.03 -9.33 -21.34
CA CYS A 346 9.32 -10.61 -21.28
C CYS A 346 7.90 -10.44 -21.81
N VAL A 347 7.59 -11.09 -22.93
CA VAL A 347 6.29 -11.00 -23.62
C VAL A 347 5.40 -12.22 -23.38
N GLY A 348 5.94 -13.29 -22.81
CA GLY A 348 5.24 -14.52 -22.50
C GLY A 348 6.04 -15.43 -21.58
N TYR A 349 5.39 -16.50 -21.11
CA TYR A 349 6.00 -17.58 -20.34
C TYR A 349 5.81 -18.88 -21.08
N ASP A 350 6.86 -19.68 -21.23
CA ASP A 350 6.74 -21.08 -21.62
C ASP A 350 6.61 -21.91 -20.34
N THR A 351 5.52 -22.67 -20.22
CA THR A 351 5.27 -23.53 -19.08
C THR A 351 6.06 -24.83 -19.17
N PRO A 352 6.28 -25.56 -18.06
CA PRO A 352 6.89 -26.89 -18.10
C PRO A 352 6.15 -27.89 -18.99
N GLY A 353 4.85 -27.68 -19.24
CA GLY A 353 4.02 -28.48 -20.15
C GLY A 353 4.12 -28.09 -21.62
N GLY A 354 4.94 -27.10 -21.99
CA GLY A 354 5.12 -26.62 -23.36
C GLY A 354 4.06 -25.64 -23.87
N GLU A 355 3.15 -25.21 -23.01
CA GLU A 355 2.17 -24.17 -23.36
C GLU A 355 2.80 -22.77 -23.19
N ARG A 356 2.49 -21.85 -24.11
CA ARG A 356 2.87 -20.45 -24.01
C ARG A 356 1.74 -19.58 -23.43
N ILE A 357 2.03 -18.87 -22.35
CA ILE A 357 1.10 -17.95 -21.66
C ILE A 357 1.59 -16.52 -21.85
N SER A 358 0.71 -15.60 -22.27
CA SER A 358 1.06 -14.18 -22.49
C SER A 358 0.09 -13.18 -21.86
N LEU A 359 -1.09 -13.62 -21.43
CA LEU A 359 -2.17 -12.73 -20.94
C LEU A 359 -2.56 -12.98 -19.48
N ALA A 360 -2.19 -14.13 -18.93
CA ALA A 360 -2.56 -14.54 -17.57
C ALA A 360 -1.32 -14.94 -16.76
N VAL A 361 -1.33 -14.57 -15.49
CA VAL A 361 -0.35 -15.04 -14.51
C VAL A 361 -0.91 -16.31 -13.88
N PRO A 362 -0.18 -17.45 -13.90
CA PRO A 362 -0.64 -18.68 -13.26
C PRO A 362 -0.93 -18.48 -11.78
N ALA A 363 -2.09 -18.93 -11.32
CA ALA A 363 -2.45 -18.93 -9.91
C ALA A 363 -1.68 -20.00 -9.11
N ASP A 364 -1.32 -21.11 -9.77
CA ASP A 364 -0.45 -22.12 -9.18
C ASP A 364 1.00 -21.62 -9.15
N LEU A 365 1.51 -21.40 -7.93
CA LEU A 365 2.88 -20.91 -7.74
C LEU A 365 3.96 -21.89 -8.16
N LYS A 366 3.70 -23.21 -8.15
CA LYS A 366 4.66 -24.20 -8.63
C LYS A 366 4.76 -24.11 -10.15
N LEU A 367 3.62 -23.97 -10.81
CA LEU A 367 3.58 -23.74 -12.26
C LEU A 367 4.30 -22.43 -12.60
N LEU A 368 3.99 -21.34 -11.91
CA LEU A 368 4.63 -20.04 -12.13
C LEU A 368 6.15 -20.09 -11.92
N ALA A 369 6.60 -20.77 -10.87
CA ALA A 369 8.03 -20.94 -10.58
C ALA A 369 8.77 -21.81 -11.61
N GLY A 370 8.06 -22.71 -12.28
CA GLY A 370 8.60 -23.56 -13.35
C GLY A 370 8.54 -22.93 -14.74
N CYS A 371 7.93 -21.75 -14.89
CA CYS A 371 7.87 -21.06 -16.17
C CYS A 371 9.23 -20.48 -16.59
N THR A 372 9.49 -20.49 -17.90
CA THR A 372 10.64 -19.84 -18.52
C THR A 372 10.19 -18.58 -19.25
N PRO A 373 10.85 -17.41 -19.06
CA PRO A 373 10.46 -16.17 -19.72
C PRO A 373 10.80 -16.21 -21.22
N VAL A 374 9.88 -15.70 -22.03
CA VAL A 374 10.06 -15.49 -23.46
C VAL A 374 10.33 -14.02 -23.70
N TYR A 375 11.50 -13.68 -24.22
CA TYR A 375 11.96 -12.32 -24.39
C TYR A 375 11.90 -11.85 -25.85
N GLU A 376 11.58 -10.56 -26.01
CA GLU A 376 11.92 -9.72 -27.17
C GLU A 376 13.06 -8.78 -26.76
N GLU A 377 13.99 -8.50 -27.74
CA GLU A 377 15.16 -7.59 -27.57
C GLU A 377 14.99 -6.29 -28.35
#